data_fec1d6f44bc6380c8b0a1ab7c0b14810
#
_entry.id   fec1d6f44bc6380c8b0a1ab7c0b14810
#
_cell.length_a   1.000
_cell.length_b   1.000
_cell.length_c   1.000
_cell.angle_alpha   90.00
_cell.angle_beta   90.00
_cell.angle_gamma   90.00
#
_symmetry.space_group_name_H-M   'P 1'
#
loop_
_entity.id
_entity.type
_entity.pdbx_description
1 polymer ?
#
loop_
_entity_poly.entity_id
_entity_poly.type
_entity_poly.pdbx_seq_one_letter_code
_entity_poly.pdbx_strand_id
1 'polypeptide(L)'
;FMTILQLLMFVIFKKPSSIFRPIYIFNILIRIQKIYKSFPKWRDPFANFFHENELSYFEHLAEFEKNKINFEEKFVYFPLPMQPEMTTSAIGGEFRDQLLALERLSNILPEGIKIYVKENPKQGSYARGPLFFHRISRIKSICFIPSYADTNLLTEKAIFIATVTGTVGWEALCRGKNILVFGHAWYKDFPGVIKYNDCLTYEEIIKKSSTEKSLLFKFQKLMAISHDGVIDRAYTNLVKNYDVEENINKTAKSISELIL
;
A
#
# COMPACT_ATOMS: atom_id res chain seq x y z
N PHE A 1 -4.70 16.01 30.54
CA PHE A 1 -4.78 14.54 30.37
C PHE A 1 -3.68 13.89 31.18
N MET A 2 -4.04 13.22 32.27
CA MET A 2 -3.09 12.44 33.07
C MET A 2 -2.66 11.22 32.27
N THR A 3 -1.35 11.03 32.09
CA THR A 3 -0.82 9.82 31.42
C THR A 3 -1.14 8.59 32.27
N ILE A 4 -1.24 7.40 31.65
CA ILE A 4 -1.44 6.13 32.38
C ILE A 4 -0.37 5.94 33.45
N LEU A 5 0.85 6.36 33.16
CA LEU A 5 1.95 6.34 34.12
C LEU A 5 1.65 7.21 35.35
N GLN A 6 1.10 8.41 35.15
CA GLN A 6 0.69 9.29 36.25
C GLN A 6 -0.49 8.71 37.04
N LEU A 7 -1.42 8.02 36.37
CA LEU A 7 -2.53 7.32 37.01
C LEU A 7 -2.05 6.11 37.83
N LEU A 8 -1.14 5.32 37.26
CA LEU A 8 -0.46 4.22 37.96
C LEU A 8 0.34 4.72 39.16
N MET A 9 1.15 5.76 38.95
CA MET A 9 1.93 6.38 40.04
C MET A 9 1.00 6.95 41.13
N PHE A 10 -0.09 7.64 40.78
CA PHE A 10 -1.07 8.13 41.73
C PHE A 10 -1.70 6.99 42.57
N VAL A 11 -2.04 5.88 41.91
CA VAL A 11 -2.62 4.71 42.58
C VAL A 11 -1.60 4.03 43.50
N ILE A 12 -0.36 3.89 43.00
CA ILE A 12 0.74 3.29 43.79
C ILE A 12 1.05 4.09 45.04
N PHE A 13 1.18 5.41 44.92
CA PHE A 13 1.60 6.26 46.03
C PHE A 13 0.48 6.61 47.01
N LYS A 14 -0.79 6.75 46.56
CA LYS A 14 -1.89 7.10 47.47
C LYS A 14 -2.58 5.92 48.15
N LYS A 15 -2.60 4.73 47.52
CA LYS A 15 -3.24 3.53 48.13
C LYS A 15 -2.56 2.25 47.72
N PRO A 16 -1.33 1.99 48.16
CA PRO A 16 -0.56 0.81 47.74
C PRO A 16 -1.27 -0.51 48.03
N SER A 17 -2.04 -0.60 49.14
CA SER A 17 -2.78 -1.80 49.52
C SER A 17 -3.96 -2.14 48.60
N SER A 18 -4.44 -1.20 47.78
CA SER A 18 -5.56 -1.43 46.86
C SER A 18 -5.13 -2.06 45.54
N ILE A 19 -3.84 -1.99 45.20
CA ILE A 19 -3.29 -2.59 43.97
C ILE A 19 -3.40 -4.12 44.01
N PHE A 20 -3.31 -4.71 45.20
CA PHE A 20 -3.40 -6.16 45.38
C PHE A 20 -4.84 -6.72 45.41
N ARG A 21 -5.85 -5.87 45.25
CA ARG A 21 -7.24 -6.33 45.19
C ARG A 21 -7.61 -6.66 43.71
N PRO A 22 -7.93 -7.92 43.38
CA PRO A 22 -8.26 -8.32 41.99
C PRO A 22 -9.37 -7.46 41.37
N ILE A 23 -10.39 -7.12 42.14
CA ILE A 23 -11.50 -6.28 41.69
C ILE A 23 -11.06 -4.87 41.27
N TYR A 24 -10.07 -4.30 42.00
CA TYR A 24 -9.59 -2.96 41.72
C TYR A 24 -8.76 -2.94 40.43
N ILE A 25 -7.89 -3.94 40.24
CA ILE A 25 -7.13 -4.15 38.98
C ILE A 25 -8.08 -4.35 37.81
N PHE A 26 -9.11 -5.17 38.00
CA PHE A 26 -10.13 -5.42 36.97
C PHE A 26 -10.87 -4.14 36.56
N ASN A 27 -11.26 -3.30 37.54
CA ASN A 27 -11.91 -2.02 37.27
C ASN A 27 -10.98 -1.03 36.55
N ILE A 28 -9.68 -1.03 36.85
CA ILE A 28 -8.68 -0.23 36.11
C ILE A 28 -8.58 -0.71 34.67
N LEU A 29 -8.49 -2.01 34.45
CA LEU A 29 -8.42 -2.60 33.10
C LEU A 29 -9.67 -2.26 32.28
N ILE A 30 -10.87 -2.34 32.88
CA ILE A 30 -12.13 -1.95 32.21
C ILE A 30 -12.10 -0.45 31.85
N ARG A 31 -11.60 0.41 32.73
CA ARG A 31 -11.49 1.85 32.45
C ARG A 31 -10.49 2.13 31.34
N ILE A 32 -9.33 1.48 31.38
CA ILE A 32 -8.32 1.56 30.31
C ILE A 32 -8.93 1.09 28.98
N GLN A 33 -9.66 -0.02 28.98
CA GLN A 33 -10.32 -0.53 27.77
C GLN A 33 -11.40 0.44 27.24
N LYS A 34 -12.18 1.09 28.12
CA LYS A 34 -13.16 2.10 27.72
C LYS A 34 -12.49 3.33 27.11
N ILE A 35 -11.42 3.81 27.74
CA ILE A 35 -10.62 4.94 27.23
C ILE A 35 -10.01 4.56 25.87
N TYR A 36 -9.41 3.38 25.78
CA TYR A 36 -8.83 2.85 24.53
C TYR A 36 -9.85 2.80 23.39
N LYS A 37 -11.05 2.30 23.64
CA LYS A 37 -12.15 2.28 22.66
C LYS A 37 -12.65 3.65 22.23
N SER A 38 -12.48 4.68 23.07
CA SER A 38 -12.93 6.04 22.77
C SER A 38 -11.93 6.86 21.95
N PHE A 39 -10.67 6.40 21.85
CA PHE A 39 -9.67 7.09 21.03
C PHE A 39 -9.93 6.82 19.54
N PRO A 40 -9.84 7.85 18.71
CA PRO A 40 -9.75 7.63 17.26
C PRO A 40 -8.57 6.71 16.99
N LYS A 41 -8.74 5.73 16.11
CA LYS A 41 -7.74 4.69 15.83
C LYS A 41 -6.36 5.26 15.48
N TRP A 42 -6.32 6.34 14.71
CA TRP A 42 -5.09 7.03 14.32
C TRP A 42 -4.40 7.81 15.46
N ARG A 43 -5.11 8.05 16.57
CA ARG A 43 -4.57 8.69 17.79
C ARG A 43 -4.33 7.70 18.92
N ASP A 44 -4.45 6.42 18.63
CA ASP A 44 -4.24 5.41 19.65
C ASP A 44 -2.79 5.44 20.15
N PRO A 45 -2.53 6.01 21.34
CA PRO A 45 -1.17 6.13 21.84
C PRO A 45 -0.57 4.78 22.25
N PHE A 46 -1.43 3.75 22.38
CA PHE A 46 -0.99 2.41 22.77
C PHE A 46 -0.68 1.55 21.56
N ALA A 47 -1.36 1.76 20.45
CA ALA A 47 -1.09 1.02 19.24
C ALA A 47 0.38 1.19 18.81
N ASN A 48 0.89 2.43 18.80
CA ASN A 48 2.30 2.69 18.50
C ASN A 48 3.28 2.12 19.54
N PHE A 49 2.82 1.93 20.78
CA PHE A 49 3.66 1.37 21.83
C PHE A 49 3.73 -0.17 21.76
N PHE A 50 2.62 -0.80 21.38
CA PHE A 50 2.52 -2.26 21.31
C PHE A 50 2.91 -2.83 19.94
N HIS A 51 2.98 -2.01 18.90
CA HIS A 51 3.36 -2.43 17.57
C HIS A 51 4.81 -2.05 17.27
N GLU A 52 5.61 -3.04 16.95
CA GLU A 52 7.04 -2.88 16.69
C GLU A 52 7.31 -2.07 15.42
N ASN A 53 6.34 -2.01 14.50
CA ASN A 53 6.47 -1.30 13.23
C ASN A 53 5.12 -0.87 12.67
N GLU A 54 5.15 -0.05 11.62
CA GLU A 54 3.96 0.48 10.96
C GLU A 54 3.09 -0.59 10.29
N LEU A 55 3.69 -1.68 9.83
CA LEU A 55 2.95 -2.81 9.29
C LEU A 55 2.04 -3.43 10.36
N SER A 56 2.57 -3.69 11.56
CA SER A 56 1.79 -4.21 12.68
C SER A 56 0.66 -3.27 13.06
N TYR A 57 0.88 -1.96 12.98
CA TYR A 57 -0.17 -0.98 13.21
C TYR A 57 -1.25 -1.00 12.14
N PHE A 58 -0.86 -1.12 10.87
CA PHE A 58 -1.79 -1.28 9.76
C PHE A 58 -2.65 -2.55 9.90
N GLU A 59 -2.03 -3.68 10.27
CA GLU A 59 -2.73 -4.93 10.53
C GLU A 59 -3.73 -4.79 11.68
N HIS A 60 -3.33 -4.10 12.75
CA HIS A 60 -4.22 -3.80 13.86
C HIS A 60 -5.46 -2.99 13.41
N LEU A 61 -5.27 -2.00 12.55
CA LEU A 61 -6.39 -1.25 11.97
C LEU A 61 -7.28 -2.15 11.12
N ALA A 62 -6.71 -3.01 10.31
CA ALA A 62 -7.44 -3.94 9.45
C ALA A 62 -8.27 -4.94 10.27
N GLU A 63 -7.73 -5.46 11.36
CA GLU A 63 -8.44 -6.38 12.27
C GLU A 63 -9.50 -5.67 13.09
N PHE A 64 -9.14 -4.50 13.65
CA PHE A 64 -10.03 -3.76 14.55
C PHE A 64 -11.29 -3.25 13.85
N GLU A 65 -11.19 -2.87 12.59
CA GLU A 65 -12.34 -2.41 11.82
C GLU A 65 -13.29 -3.53 11.44
N LYS A 66 -12.93 -4.79 11.73
CA LYS A 66 -13.70 -5.97 11.31
C LYS A 66 -14.00 -5.94 9.80
N ASN A 67 -13.17 -5.28 9.05
CA ASN A 67 -13.30 -5.19 7.60
C ASN A 67 -12.99 -6.57 7.02
N LYS A 68 -13.99 -7.43 7.05
CA LYS A 68 -13.95 -8.65 6.25
C LYS A 68 -13.99 -8.21 4.80
N ILE A 69 -13.05 -8.72 4.02
CA ILE A 69 -13.06 -8.56 2.57
C ILE A 69 -14.40 -9.12 2.08
N ASN A 70 -15.23 -8.25 1.51
CA ASN A 70 -16.48 -8.65 0.90
C ASN A 70 -16.34 -8.55 -0.62
N PHE A 71 -16.20 -9.69 -1.28
CA PHE A 71 -16.06 -9.75 -2.74
C PHE A 71 -17.36 -9.52 -3.51
N GLU A 72 -18.50 -9.46 -2.82
CA GLU A 72 -19.79 -9.12 -3.43
C GLU A 72 -19.97 -7.59 -3.56
N GLU A 73 -19.21 -6.80 -2.81
CA GLU A 73 -19.22 -5.36 -2.95
C GLU A 73 -18.34 -4.90 -4.13
N LYS A 74 -18.71 -3.76 -4.70
CA LYS A 74 -17.90 -3.11 -5.74
C LYS A 74 -16.71 -2.41 -5.09
N PHE A 75 -15.50 -2.76 -5.49
CA PHE A 75 -14.31 -2.13 -4.96
C PHE A 75 -13.21 -1.93 -6.00
N VAL A 76 -12.36 -0.97 -5.71
CA VAL A 76 -11.07 -0.74 -6.38
C VAL A 76 -9.97 -1.22 -5.44
N TYR A 77 -8.99 -1.94 -5.97
CA TYR A 77 -7.87 -2.40 -5.18
C TYR A 77 -6.68 -1.45 -5.30
N PHE A 78 -6.17 -0.98 -4.17
CA PHE A 78 -5.00 -0.11 -4.07
C PHE A 78 -3.94 -0.76 -3.17
N PRO A 79 -2.98 -1.50 -3.76
CA PRO A 79 -1.82 -1.95 -3.02
C PRO A 79 -0.89 -0.76 -2.75
N LEU A 80 -0.52 -0.56 -1.48
CA LEU A 80 0.47 0.44 -1.11
C LEU A 80 1.87 -0.06 -1.47
N PRO A 81 2.60 0.60 -2.36
CA PRO A 81 4.00 0.30 -2.58
C PRO A 81 4.83 0.54 -1.32
N MET A 82 5.92 -0.19 -1.19
CA MET A 82 6.87 0.00 -0.09
C MET A 82 7.46 1.41 -0.11
N GLN A 83 7.69 1.96 1.07
CA GLN A 83 8.26 3.30 1.21
C GLN A 83 9.24 3.35 2.40
N PRO A 84 10.41 4.00 2.29
CA PRO A 84 10.91 4.66 1.07
C PRO A 84 11.47 3.65 0.04
N GLU A 85 11.14 3.83 -1.22
CA GLU A 85 11.68 3.06 -2.34
C GLU A 85 11.92 4.01 -3.52
N MET A 86 12.96 3.75 -4.35
CA MET A 86 13.27 4.61 -5.49
C MET A 86 12.06 4.79 -6.42
N THR A 87 11.39 3.70 -6.72
CA THR A 87 10.23 3.68 -7.62
C THR A 87 9.05 4.50 -7.12
N THR A 88 8.88 4.62 -5.80
CA THR A 88 7.80 5.43 -5.21
C THR A 88 8.26 6.83 -4.83
N SER A 89 9.49 6.98 -4.34
CA SER A 89 9.99 8.27 -3.87
C SER A 89 10.47 9.19 -5.01
N ALA A 90 11.14 8.65 -6.03
CA ALA A 90 11.66 9.41 -7.15
C ALA A 90 10.65 9.52 -8.30
N ILE A 91 10.16 8.38 -8.80
CA ILE A 91 9.27 8.36 -9.97
C ILE A 91 7.78 8.37 -9.62
N GLY A 92 7.44 8.44 -8.35
CA GLY A 92 6.08 8.71 -7.87
C GLY A 92 5.62 10.16 -8.09
N GLY A 93 6.58 11.09 -8.29
CA GLY A 93 6.26 12.50 -8.42
C GLY A 93 5.58 13.04 -7.16
N GLU A 94 4.51 13.81 -7.29
CA GLU A 94 3.70 14.29 -6.17
C GLU A 94 3.06 13.15 -5.37
N PHE A 95 2.77 12.04 -6.03
CA PHE A 95 2.16 10.84 -5.44
C PHE A 95 3.18 9.94 -4.70
N ARG A 96 4.42 10.41 -4.51
CA ARG A 96 5.28 9.85 -3.45
C ARG A 96 4.59 9.92 -2.09
N ASP A 97 3.73 10.92 -1.88
CA ASP A 97 2.67 10.87 -0.87
C ASP A 97 1.53 9.98 -1.39
N GLN A 98 1.62 8.68 -1.09
CA GLN A 98 0.64 7.68 -1.56
C GLN A 98 -0.76 7.98 -1.06
N LEU A 99 -0.87 8.73 0.02
CA LEU A 99 -2.15 9.15 0.56
C LEU A 99 -2.83 10.20 -0.32
N LEU A 100 -2.04 11.09 -0.95
CA LEU A 100 -2.59 12.00 -1.96
C LEU A 100 -3.22 11.23 -3.13
N ALA A 101 -2.60 10.12 -3.56
CA ALA A 101 -3.20 9.26 -4.59
C ALA A 101 -4.53 8.66 -4.13
N LEU A 102 -4.64 8.21 -2.88
CA LEU A 102 -5.88 7.69 -2.31
C LEU A 102 -6.96 8.77 -2.17
N GLU A 103 -6.61 9.98 -1.77
CA GLU A 103 -7.51 11.13 -1.69
C GLU A 103 -8.06 11.49 -3.10
N ARG A 104 -7.19 11.54 -4.11
CA ARG A 104 -7.60 11.79 -5.50
C ARG A 104 -8.46 10.66 -6.06
N LEU A 105 -8.09 9.41 -5.80
CA LEU A 105 -8.89 8.25 -6.18
C LEU A 105 -10.29 8.30 -5.56
N SER A 106 -10.37 8.59 -4.26
CA SER A 106 -11.66 8.70 -3.57
C SER A 106 -12.59 9.75 -4.18
N ASN A 107 -12.04 10.85 -4.71
CA ASN A 107 -12.82 11.91 -5.34
C ASN A 107 -13.36 11.52 -6.73
N ILE A 108 -12.70 10.58 -7.42
CA ILE A 108 -13.13 10.09 -8.75
C ILE A 108 -14.24 9.04 -8.61
N LEU A 109 -14.21 8.26 -7.53
CA LEU A 109 -15.11 7.12 -7.38
C LEU A 109 -16.54 7.55 -7.03
N PRO A 110 -17.56 6.95 -7.68
CA PRO A 110 -18.94 7.10 -7.28
C PRO A 110 -19.18 6.62 -5.85
N GLU A 111 -20.24 7.17 -5.24
CA GLU A 111 -20.67 6.71 -3.92
C GLU A 111 -20.99 5.20 -3.92
N GLY A 112 -20.63 4.52 -2.85
CA GLY A 112 -20.82 3.08 -2.69
C GLY A 112 -19.68 2.21 -3.22
N ILE A 113 -18.71 2.73 -3.95
CA ILE A 113 -17.50 1.98 -4.34
C ILE A 113 -16.45 2.12 -3.23
N LYS A 114 -15.92 0.98 -2.77
CA LYS A 114 -14.88 0.93 -1.74
C LYS A 114 -13.48 0.94 -2.36
N ILE A 115 -12.52 1.42 -1.59
CA ILE A 115 -11.09 1.32 -1.90
C ILE A 115 -10.50 0.32 -0.92
N TYR A 116 -10.16 -0.86 -1.38
CA TYR A 116 -9.45 -1.86 -0.57
C TYR A 116 -7.96 -1.54 -0.59
N VAL A 117 -7.48 -1.05 0.53
CA VAL A 117 -6.08 -0.65 0.72
C VAL A 117 -5.34 -1.74 1.47
N LYS A 118 -4.29 -2.24 0.85
CA LYS A 118 -3.44 -3.29 1.40
C LYS A 118 -2.02 -2.77 1.57
N GLU A 119 -1.45 -2.95 2.77
CA GLU A 119 -0.05 -2.61 3.01
C GLU A 119 0.90 -3.65 2.40
N ASN A 120 2.07 -3.21 2.00
CA ASN A 120 3.12 -4.10 1.57
C ASN A 120 3.64 -4.92 2.77
N PRO A 121 3.65 -6.28 2.69
CA PRO A 121 4.14 -7.12 3.79
C PRO A 121 5.59 -6.86 4.20
N LYS A 122 6.37 -6.20 3.35
CA LYS A 122 7.77 -5.83 3.62
C LYS A 122 7.94 -4.39 4.11
N GLN A 123 6.82 -3.67 4.36
CA GLN A 123 6.89 -2.28 4.83
C GLN A 123 7.64 -2.21 6.16
N GLY A 124 8.71 -1.43 6.17
CA GLY A 124 9.50 -1.17 7.37
C GLY A 124 8.85 -0.15 8.30
N SER A 125 9.47 0.03 9.46
CA SER A 125 9.05 1.01 10.45
C SER A 125 9.32 2.46 10.00
N TYR A 126 8.52 3.38 10.52
CA TYR A 126 8.71 4.86 10.46
C TYR A 126 8.57 5.55 9.10
N ALA A 127 8.12 4.86 8.06
CA ALA A 127 8.03 5.46 6.73
C ALA A 127 6.69 6.18 6.47
N ARG A 128 5.62 5.79 7.17
CA ARG A 128 4.27 6.37 6.96
C ARG A 128 3.94 7.46 7.96
N GLY A 129 4.27 7.24 9.22
CA GLY A 129 4.06 8.16 10.33
C GLY A 129 2.59 8.39 10.72
N PRO A 130 2.35 9.05 11.87
CA PRO A 130 0.99 9.26 12.41
C PRO A 130 0.10 10.10 11.48
N LEU A 131 0.68 11.03 10.72
CA LEU A 131 -0.09 11.88 9.80
C LEU A 131 -0.72 11.07 8.66
N PHE A 132 -0.04 10.05 8.17
CA PHE A 132 -0.60 9.12 7.17
C PHE A 132 -1.87 8.46 7.69
N PHE A 133 -1.81 7.86 8.88
CA PHE A 133 -2.96 7.18 9.47
C PHE A 133 -4.11 8.13 9.82
N HIS A 134 -3.79 9.35 10.24
CA HIS A 134 -4.80 10.39 10.46
C HIS A 134 -5.54 10.77 9.18
N ARG A 135 -4.83 11.02 8.10
CA ARG A 135 -5.43 11.43 6.82
C ARG A 135 -6.25 10.29 6.22
N ILE A 136 -5.68 9.07 6.16
CA ILE A 136 -6.36 7.93 5.55
C ILE A 136 -7.66 7.56 6.26
N SER A 137 -7.74 7.70 7.59
CA SER A 137 -8.95 7.42 8.38
C SER A 137 -10.10 8.39 8.11
N ARG A 138 -9.84 9.52 7.46
CA ARG A 138 -10.88 10.50 7.07
C ARG A 138 -11.56 10.17 5.74
N ILE A 139 -10.98 9.27 4.96
CA ILE A 139 -11.50 8.87 3.65
C ILE A 139 -12.50 7.73 3.86
N LYS A 140 -13.80 8.04 3.81
CA LYS A 140 -14.88 7.09 4.14
C LYS A 140 -14.95 5.86 3.23
N SER A 141 -14.49 5.98 1.98
CA SER A 141 -14.48 4.88 1.01
C SER A 141 -13.37 3.87 1.25
N ILE A 142 -12.38 4.18 2.09
CA ILE A 142 -11.26 3.28 2.36
C ILE A 142 -11.64 2.18 3.34
N CYS A 143 -11.24 0.96 2.98
CA CYS A 143 -11.24 -0.22 3.83
C CYS A 143 -9.83 -0.78 3.91
N PHE A 144 -9.28 -0.84 5.11
CA PHE A 144 -8.00 -1.52 5.36
C PHE A 144 -8.21 -3.02 5.24
N ILE A 145 -7.36 -3.69 4.48
CA ILE A 145 -7.38 -5.14 4.38
C ILE A 145 -6.03 -5.71 4.82
N PRO A 146 -6.02 -6.91 5.42
CA PRO A 146 -4.79 -7.52 5.93
C PRO A 146 -3.72 -7.67 4.84
N SER A 147 -2.46 -7.45 5.19
CA SER A 147 -1.33 -7.54 4.24
C SER A 147 -1.15 -8.96 3.66
N TYR A 148 -1.61 -9.97 4.38
CA TYR A 148 -1.59 -11.37 3.95
C TYR A 148 -2.77 -11.76 3.04
N ALA A 149 -3.75 -10.86 2.81
CA ALA A 149 -4.87 -11.13 1.90
C ALA A 149 -4.38 -11.48 0.49
N ASP A 150 -5.07 -12.41 -0.15
CA ASP A 150 -4.67 -12.90 -1.48
C ASP A 150 -4.76 -11.80 -2.54
N THR A 151 -3.60 -11.35 -3.01
CA THR A 151 -3.47 -10.32 -4.04
C THR A 151 -4.08 -10.74 -5.37
N ASN A 152 -4.04 -12.03 -5.72
CA ASN A 152 -4.57 -12.53 -6.97
C ASN A 152 -6.09 -12.43 -6.99
N LEU A 153 -6.71 -12.87 -5.90
CA LEU A 153 -8.17 -12.81 -5.74
C LEU A 153 -8.66 -11.36 -5.67
N LEU A 154 -7.96 -10.49 -4.95
CA LEU A 154 -8.25 -9.05 -4.92
C LEU A 154 -8.17 -8.42 -6.31
N THR A 155 -7.13 -8.74 -7.06
CA THR A 155 -6.94 -8.26 -8.43
C THR A 155 -8.05 -8.75 -9.35
N GLU A 156 -8.43 -10.03 -9.25
CA GLU A 156 -9.48 -10.63 -10.06
C GLU A 156 -10.85 -9.98 -9.81
N LYS A 157 -11.20 -9.75 -8.56
CA LYS A 157 -12.52 -9.24 -8.16
C LYS A 157 -12.65 -7.73 -8.22
N ALA A 158 -11.55 -6.99 -8.18
CA ALA A 158 -11.58 -5.53 -8.28
C ALA A 158 -12.13 -5.04 -9.63
N ILE A 159 -12.83 -3.91 -9.63
CA ILE A 159 -13.28 -3.22 -10.85
C ILE A 159 -12.09 -2.83 -11.71
N PHE A 160 -11.10 -2.22 -11.09
CA PHE A 160 -9.79 -1.89 -11.65
C PHE A 160 -8.76 -1.81 -10.52
N ILE A 161 -7.49 -1.75 -10.89
CA ILE A 161 -6.39 -1.59 -9.94
C ILE A 161 -5.86 -0.16 -10.03
N ALA A 162 -5.65 0.46 -8.89
CA ALA A 162 -5.01 1.77 -8.81
C ALA A 162 -3.69 1.63 -8.03
N THR A 163 -2.63 2.24 -8.52
CA THR A 163 -1.32 2.20 -7.87
C THR A 163 -0.48 3.42 -8.23
N VAL A 164 0.56 3.70 -7.46
CA VAL A 164 1.51 4.77 -7.84
C VAL A 164 2.42 4.26 -8.96
N THR A 165 3.23 3.24 -8.68
CA THR A 165 4.21 2.67 -9.63
C THR A 165 4.35 1.15 -9.46
N GLY A 166 3.49 0.52 -8.68
CA GLY A 166 3.64 -0.86 -8.21
C GLY A 166 3.54 -1.91 -9.32
N THR A 167 4.29 -3.01 -9.17
CA THR A 167 4.31 -4.15 -10.09
C THR A 167 2.97 -4.89 -10.18
N VAL A 168 2.14 -4.79 -9.12
CA VAL A 168 0.76 -5.33 -9.13
C VAL A 168 -0.06 -4.75 -10.29
N GLY A 169 0.20 -3.50 -10.69
CA GLY A 169 -0.42 -2.92 -11.88
C GLY A 169 -0.07 -3.68 -13.15
N TRP A 170 1.19 -4.06 -13.35
CA TRP A 170 1.61 -4.87 -14.50
C TRP A 170 0.98 -6.26 -14.48
N GLU A 171 1.01 -6.92 -13.33
CA GLU A 171 0.40 -8.25 -13.15
C GLU A 171 -1.10 -8.24 -13.46
N ALA A 172 -1.80 -7.19 -13.02
CA ALA A 172 -3.22 -7.01 -13.28
C ALA A 172 -3.50 -6.70 -14.76
N LEU A 173 -2.64 -5.91 -15.40
CA LEU A 173 -2.72 -5.61 -16.83
C LEU A 173 -2.60 -6.88 -17.68
N CYS A 174 -1.67 -7.77 -17.33
CA CYS A 174 -1.52 -9.07 -17.98
C CYS A 174 -2.75 -9.99 -17.82
N ARG A 175 -3.59 -9.71 -16.82
CA ARG A 175 -4.88 -10.41 -16.59
C ARG A 175 -6.08 -9.68 -17.21
N GLY A 176 -5.83 -8.67 -18.04
CA GLY A 176 -6.88 -7.91 -18.72
C GLY A 176 -7.61 -6.88 -17.87
N LYS A 177 -7.08 -6.53 -16.69
CA LYS A 177 -7.64 -5.47 -15.85
C LYS A 177 -7.19 -4.08 -16.29
N ASN A 178 -8.06 -3.10 -16.17
CA ASN A 178 -7.68 -1.70 -16.30
C ASN A 178 -6.86 -1.25 -15.10
N ILE A 179 -5.86 -0.41 -15.37
CA ILE A 179 -4.93 0.08 -14.35
C ILE A 179 -4.93 1.60 -14.37
N LEU A 180 -5.16 2.19 -13.21
CA LEU A 180 -4.93 3.61 -12.96
C LEU A 180 -3.57 3.79 -12.32
N VAL A 181 -2.65 4.51 -12.97
CA VAL A 181 -1.34 4.83 -12.41
C VAL A 181 -1.23 6.31 -12.07
N PHE A 182 -0.70 6.60 -10.89
CA PHE A 182 -0.48 7.96 -10.40
C PHE A 182 0.95 8.43 -10.65
N GLY A 183 1.93 7.53 -10.68
CA GLY A 183 3.32 7.86 -10.93
C GLY A 183 3.83 7.38 -12.29
N HIS A 184 5.14 7.47 -12.47
CA HIS A 184 5.81 7.09 -13.70
C HIS A 184 6.17 5.59 -13.72
N ALA A 185 5.14 4.72 -13.67
CA ALA A 185 5.37 3.28 -13.84
C ALA A 185 5.98 2.99 -15.23
N TRP A 186 6.87 2.01 -15.33
CA TRP A 186 7.53 1.64 -16.60
C TRP A 186 6.54 1.19 -17.68
N TYR A 187 5.39 0.66 -17.25
CA TYR A 187 4.30 0.20 -18.12
C TYR A 187 3.21 1.26 -18.36
N LYS A 188 3.41 2.51 -17.95
CA LYS A 188 2.39 3.58 -18.00
C LYS A 188 1.84 3.87 -19.39
N ASP A 189 2.57 3.54 -20.45
CA ASP A 189 2.20 3.76 -21.85
C ASP A 189 1.66 2.50 -22.54
N PHE A 190 1.33 1.47 -21.77
CA PHE A 190 0.72 0.27 -22.29
C PHE A 190 -0.80 0.42 -22.48
N PRO A 191 -1.40 -0.29 -23.46
CA PRO A 191 -2.86 -0.35 -23.61
C PRO A 191 -3.50 -0.88 -22.30
N GLY A 192 -4.62 -0.29 -21.89
CA GLY A 192 -5.29 -0.64 -20.62
C GLY A 192 -4.77 0.11 -19.40
N VAL A 193 -3.66 0.86 -19.54
CA VAL A 193 -3.19 1.76 -18.49
C VAL A 193 -3.73 3.16 -18.68
N ILE A 194 -4.25 3.73 -17.62
CA ILE A 194 -4.74 5.10 -17.53
C ILE A 194 -3.80 5.87 -16.62
N LYS A 195 -3.31 7.01 -17.08
CA LYS A 195 -2.54 7.94 -16.28
C LYS A 195 -3.48 8.89 -15.58
N TYR A 196 -3.29 9.07 -14.29
CA TYR A 196 -4.06 10.04 -13.54
C TYR A 196 -3.86 11.46 -14.11
N ASN A 197 -4.94 12.21 -14.17
CA ASN A 197 -4.98 13.67 -14.33
C ASN A 197 -6.21 14.21 -13.58
N ASP A 198 -6.21 15.51 -13.28
CA ASP A 198 -7.25 16.12 -12.44
C ASP A 198 -8.65 16.16 -13.08
N CYS A 199 -8.75 15.94 -14.40
CA CYS A 199 -10.03 15.92 -15.13
C CYS A 199 -10.55 14.48 -15.36
N LEU A 200 -9.81 13.46 -14.88
CA LEU A 200 -10.15 12.06 -15.12
C LEU A 200 -11.46 11.68 -14.42
N THR A 201 -12.33 10.99 -15.12
CA THR A 201 -13.60 10.49 -14.60
C THR A 201 -13.57 8.96 -14.39
N TYR A 202 -14.47 8.49 -13.54
CA TYR A 202 -14.64 7.04 -13.32
C TYR A 202 -15.04 6.31 -14.60
N GLU A 203 -15.93 6.90 -15.40
CA GLU A 203 -16.41 6.35 -16.65
C GLU A 203 -15.29 6.14 -17.68
N GLU A 204 -14.33 7.05 -17.74
CA GLU A 204 -13.15 6.91 -18.61
C GLU A 204 -12.27 5.74 -18.18
N ILE A 205 -12.14 5.50 -16.87
CA ILE A 205 -11.35 4.39 -16.35
C ILE A 205 -12.00 3.06 -16.73
N ILE A 206 -13.30 2.90 -16.52
CA ILE A 206 -13.97 1.62 -16.76
C ILE A 206 -14.19 1.33 -18.26
N LYS A 207 -14.30 2.35 -19.10
CA LYS A 207 -14.46 2.20 -20.56
C LYS A 207 -13.15 1.81 -21.27
N LYS A 208 -12.03 2.07 -20.64
CA LYS A 208 -10.72 1.71 -21.21
C LYS A 208 -10.66 0.20 -21.40
N SER A 209 -10.28 -0.22 -22.57
CA SER A 209 -10.09 -1.64 -22.87
C SER A 209 -8.73 -1.87 -23.51
N SER A 210 -8.17 -3.02 -23.27
CA SER A 210 -6.97 -3.50 -23.94
C SER A 210 -7.22 -4.89 -24.49
N THR A 211 -6.61 -5.21 -25.62
CA THR A 211 -6.60 -6.56 -26.17
C THR A 211 -5.25 -7.18 -25.95
N GLU A 212 -5.23 -8.50 -25.78
CA GLU A 212 -3.96 -9.23 -25.65
C GLU A 212 -2.99 -8.93 -26.80
N LYS A 213 -3.50 -8.84 -28.03
CA LYS A 213 -2.72 -8.47 -29.21
C LYS A 213 -2.04 -7.09 -29.06
N SER A 214 -2.77 -6.10 -28.55
CA SER A 214 -2.22 -4.75 -28.36
C SER A 214 -1.17 -4.71 -27.25
N LEU A 215 -1.35 -5.49 -26.18
CA LEU A 215 -0.38 -5.64 -25.10
C LEU A 215 0.89 -6.33 -25.63
N LEU A 216 0.74 -7.45 -26.32
CA LEU A 216 1.87 -8.20 -26.88
C LEU A 216 2.68 -7.34 -27.87
N PHE A 217 2.00 -6.62 -28.75
CA PHE A 217 2.66 -5.72 -29.70
C PHE A 217 3.47 -4.63 -28.99
N LYS A 218 2.90 -4.02 -27.94
CA LYS A 218 3.62 -3.00 -27.15
C LYS A 218 4.81 -3.60 -26.40
N PHE A 219 4.64 -4.82 -25.86
CA PHE A 219 5.70 -5.54 -25.18
C PHE A 219 6.85 -5.90 -26.14
N GLN A 220 6.54 -6.39 -27.34
CA GLN A 220 7.55 -6.66 -28.37
C GLN A 220 8.34 -5.40 -28.73
N LYS A 221 7.67 -4.25 -28.85
CA LYS A 221 8.36 -2.97 -29.08
C LYS A 221 9.29 -2.59 -27.91
N LEU A 222 8.86 -2.82 -26.68
CA LEU A 222 9.72 -2.59 -25.51
C LEU A 222 10.95 -3.51 -25.54
N MET A 223 10.74 -4.79 -25.81
CA MET A 223 11.84 -5.77 -25.89
C MET A 223 12.85 -5.42 -26.98
N ALA A 224 12.39 -4.89 -28.13
CA ALA A 224 13.26 -4.49 -29.24
C ALA A 224 14.22 -3.32 -28.88
N ILE A 225 13.90 -2.53 -27.88
CA ILE A 225 14.75 -1.41 -27.40
C ILE A 225 15.38 -1.71 -26.04
N SER A 226 15.14 -2.90 -25.47
CA SER A 226 15.70 -3.31 -24.21
C SER A 226 17.08 -3.95 -24.44
N HIS A 227 17.94 -3.77 -23.47
CA HIS A 227 19.28 -4.36 -23.47
C HIS A 227 19.36 -5.50 -22.45
N ASP A 228 20.19 -6.48 -22.74
CA ASP A 228 20.47 -7.60 -21.88
C ASP A 228 21.33 -7.15 -20.68
N GLY A 229 20.94 -7.57 -19.49
CA GLY A 229 21.70 -7.34 -18.28
C GLY A 229 20.82 -7.36 -17.02
N VAL A 230 21.41 -7.72 -15.91
CA VAL A 230 20.77 -7.70 -14.59
C VAL A 230 21.49 -6.66 -13.73
N ILE A 231 20.78 -5.59 -13.38
CA ILE A 231 21.35 -4.51 -12.57
C ILE A 231 21.10 -4.78 -11.07
N ASP A 232 19.92 -5.30 -10.73
CA ASP A 232 19.57 -5.60 -9.34
C ASP A 232 19.90 -7.04 -8.98
N ARG A 233 20.76 -7.19 -7.95
CA ARG A 233 21.20 -8.48 -7.43
C ARG A 233 20.02 -9.41 -7.04
N ALA A 234 18.88 -8.88 -6.66
CA ALA A 234 17.72 -9.68 -6.29
C ALA A 234 17.20 -10.52 -7.48
N TYR A 235 17.45 -10.10 -8.70
CA TYR A 235 16.98 -10.79 -9.93
C TYR A 235 17.97 -11.77 -10.52
N THR A 236 19.19 -11.87 -10.01
CA THR A 236 20.22 -12.79 -10.54
C THR A 236 19.76 -14.26 -10.52
N ASN A 237 18.96 -14.63 -9.49
CA ASN A 237 18.44 -15.99 -9.35
C ASN A 237 17.34 -16.35 -10.37
N LEU A 238 16.80 -15.36 -11.09
CA LEU A 238 15.79 -15.59 -12.14
C LEU A 238 16.41 -15.91 -13.49
N VAL A 239 17.70 -15.62 -13.65
CA VAL A 239 18.44 -15.88 -14.90
C VAL A 239 19.08 -17.26 -14.81
N LYS A 240 18.73 -18.14 -15.75
CA LYS A 240 19.36 -19.47 -15.86
C LYS A 240 20.84 -19.30 -16.23
N ASN A 241 21.70 -20.03 -15.51
CA ASN A 241 23.15 -20.00 -15.72
C ASN A 241 23.74 -18.58 -15.63
N TYR A 242 23.28 -17.79 -14.64
CA TYR A 242 23.77 -16.44 -14.44
C TYR A 242 25.29 -16.44 -14.21
N ASP A 243 26.02 -15.76 -15.08
CA ASP A 243 27.44 -15.49 -14.97
C ASP A 243 27.70 -14.01 -14.73
N VAL A 244 28.50 -13.68 -13.72
CA VAL A 244 28.75 -12.31 -13.28
C VAL A 244 29.58 -11.55 -14.33
N GLU A 245 30.63 -12.16 -14.89
CA GLU A 245 31.51 -11.50 -15.85
C GLU A 245 30.79 -11.25 -17.16
N GLU A 246 30.03 -12.23 -17.66
CA GLU A 246 29.21 -12.08 -18.85
C GLU A 246 28.18 -10.95 -18.65
N ASN A 247 27.52 -10.90 -17.47
CA ASN A 247 26.55 -9.85 -17.17
C ASN A 247 27.20 -8.45 -17.11
N ILE A 248 28.38 -8.33 -16.52
CA ILE A 248 29.14 -7.06 -16.49
C ILE A 248 29.46 -6.60 -17.90
N ASN A 249 29.96 -7.50 -18.75
CA ASN A 249 30.33 -7.17 -20.13
C ASN A 249 29.10 -6.74 -20.94
N LYS A 250 27.96 -7.45 -20.83
CA LYS A 250 26.70 -7.09 -21.51
C LYS A 250 26.20 -5.72 -21.04
N THR A 251 26.17 -5.49 -19.74
CA THR A 251 25.72 -4.22 -19.18
C THR A 251 26.61 -3.05 -19.57
N ALA A 252 27.94 -3.22 -19.51
CA ALA A 252 28.90 -2.21 -19.91
C ALA A 252 28.77 -1.87 -21.42
N LYS A 253 28.62 -2.88 -22.27
CA LYS A 253 28.38 -2.70 -23.72
C LYS A 253 27.09 -1.90 -23.96
N SER A 254 25.99 -2.28 -23.31
CA SER A 254 24.71 -1.60 -23.44
C SER A 254 24.76 -0.13 -23.00
N ILE A 255 25.46 0.17 -21.90
CA ILE A 255 25.69 1.55 -21.45
C ILE A 255 26.53 2.34 -22.47
N SER A 256 27.58 1.74 -22.99
CA SER A 256 28.43 2.39 -24.00
C SER A 256 27.66 2.75 -25.27
N GLU A 257 26.78 1.85 -25.74
CA GLU A 257 25.94 2.07 -26.94
C GLU A 257 24.87 3.17 -26.72
N LEU A 258 24.49 3.45 -25.47
CA LEU A 258 23.53 4.52 -25.13
C LEU A 258 24.19 5.90 -24.97
N ILE A 259 25.50 5.96 -24.72
CA ILE A 259 26.25 7.20 -24.49
C ILE A 259 26.91 7.72 -25.77
N LEU A 260 27.26 6.85 -26.70
CA LEU A 260 27.84 7.17 -28.01
C LEU A 260 26.77 7.44 -29.07
#